data_03ed13b0ee1385fd7a6a54ccb26b753c
#
_entry.id   03ed13b0ee1385fd7a6a54ccb26b753c
#
_cell.length_a   1.000
_cell.length_b   1.000
_cell.length_c   1.000
_cell.angle_alpha   90.00
_cell.angle_beta   90.00
_cell.angle_gamma   90.00
#
_symmetry.space_group_name_H-M   'P 1'
#
loop_
_entity.id
_entity.type
_entity.pdbx_description
1 polymer ?
#
loop_
_entity_poly.entity_id
_entity_poly.type
_entity_poly.pdbx_seq_one_letter_code
_entity_poly.pdbx_strand_id
1 'polypeptide(L)'
;LMKIKFGAGGIASYFDKVKNQEILQTDKFFGGEVIQMTAPGTAWEKVMPVNMNDFDKTSLHEFKTVRAIETPLRYLVEKEAKFSYFTLRERFILNKFSGELIVEADVQNWTGEKARELRIVFPVNLDKSFKASYEIPFGTVEMGRDEIDYSILPENYECQFNPDKYGRKDLPYREAVNWADVSSGDYRGKGCLFASDMTVHLFRDETT
;
A
#
# COMPACT_ATOMS: atom_id res chain seq x y z
N LEU A 1 -14.52 -17.79 -5.87
CA LEU A 1 -14.76 -16.36 -5.63
C LEU A 1 -13.71 -15.50 -6.33
N MET A 2 -12.46 -15.60 -5.95
CA MET A 2 -11.37 -14.77 -6.49
C MET A 2 -10.47 -15.56 -7.44
N LYS A 3 -9.79 -14.85 -8.36
CA LYS A 3 -8.76 -15.39 -9.24
C LYS A 3 -7.53 -14.49 -9.16
N ILE A 4 -6.36 -15.08 -8.88
CA ILE A 4 -5.09 -14.38 -8.84
C ILE A 4 -4.20 -14.82 -10.00
N LYS A 5 -3.50 -13.86 -10.61
CA LYS A 5 -2.39 -14.10 -11.52
C LYS A 5 -1.17 -13.36 -10.99
N PHE A 6 -0.04 -14.01 -11.00
CA PHE A 6 1.23 -13.41 -10.63
C PHE A 6 1.95 -12.83 -11.84
N GLY A 7 2.65 -11.72 -11.63
CA GLY A 7 3.54 -11.06 -12.56
C GLY A 7 4.99 -11.03 -12.03
N ALA A 8 5.78 -10.13 -12.59
CA ALA A 8 7.20 -10.02 -12.27
C ALA A 8 7.47 -9.57 -10.83
N GLY A 9 6.62 -8.71 -10.25
CA GLY A 9 6.86 -8.12 -8.92
C GLY A 9 5.82 -8.49 -7.86
N GLY A 10 4.81 -9.28 -8.19
CA GLY A 10 3.71 -9.60 -7.28
C GLY A 10 2.46 -10.05 -8.02
N ILE A 11 1.30 -9.63 -7.56
CA ILE A 11 0.01 -9.96 -8.15
C ILE A 11 -0.27 -9.03 -9.33
N ALA A 12 -0.35 -9.59 -10.54
CA ALA A 12 -0.67 -8.87 -11.77
C ALA A 12 -2.18 -8.72 -12.00
N SER A 13 -2.99 -9.60 -11.39
CA SER A 13 -4.46 -9.54 -11.48
C SER A 13 -5.07 -10.16 -10.25
N TYR A 14 -5.98 -9.43 -9.64
CA TYR A 14 -6.81 -9.89 -8.53
C TYR A 14 -8.27 -9.68 -8.91
N PHE A 15 -8.87 -10.71 -9.49
CA PHE A 15 -10.16 -10.64 -10.15
C PHE A 15 -11.27 -11.24 -9.30
N ASP A 16 -12.30 -10.45 -9.02
CA ASP A 16 -13.54 -10.90 -8.37
C ASP A 16 -14.47 -11.54 -9.43
N LYS A 17 -14.64 -12.87 -9.34
CA LYS A 17 -15.49 -13.61 -10.27
C LYS A 17 -16.98 -13.37 -10.04
N VAL A 18 -17.38 -12.99 -8.84
CA VAL A 18 -18.79 -12.73 -8.49
C VAL A 18 -19.24 -11.40 -9.05
N LYS A 19 -18.43 -10.36 -8.83
CA LYS A 19 -18.69 -9.02 -9.34
C LYS A 19 -18.19 -8.80 -10.77
N ASN A 20 -17.46 -9.77 -11.35
CA ASN A 20 -16.85 -9.71 -12.68
C ASN A 20 -15.98 -8.46 -12.87
N GLN A 21 -15.08 -8.19 -11.92
CA GLN A 21 -14.27 -6.97 -11.92
C GLN A 21 -12.84 -7.21 -11.49
N GLU A 22 -11.92 -6.42 -12.04
CA GLU A 22 -10.52 -6.36 -11.61
C GLU A 22 -10.38 -5.39 -10.44
N ILE A 23 -9.72 -5.86 -9.37
CA ILE A 23 -9.53 -5.09 -8.14
C ILE A 23 -8.27 -4.23 -8.20
N LEU A 24 -7.23 -4.68 -8.92
CA LEU A 24 -5.96 -3.98 -9.02
C LEU A 24 -5.78 -3.32 -10.39
N GLN A 25 -5.07 -2.20 -10.40
CA GLN A 25 -4.56 -1.54 -11.59
C GLN A 25 -3.03 -1.62 -11.58
N THR A 26 -2.47 -2.56 -12.33
CA THR A 26 -1.07 -2.98 -12.19
C THR A 26 -0.14 -2.41 -13.27
N ASP A 27 -0.43 -1.21 -13.76
CA ASP A 27 0.36 -0.56 -14.81
C ASP A 27 1.74 -0.08 -14.32
N LYS A 28 1.81 0.39 -13.07
CA LYS A 28 3.04 0.91 -12.45
C LYS A 28 3.63 -0.07 -11.43
N PHE A 29 2.78 -0.70 -10.63
CA PHE A 29 3.15 -1.61 -9.55
C PHE A 29 2.28 -2.85 -9.58
N PHE A 30 2.78 -3.96 -9.05
CA PHE A 30 2.01 -5.17 -8.80
C PHE A 30 1.39 -5.15 -7.40
N GLY A 31 0.33 -5.91 -7.19
CA GLY A 31 -0.23 -6.07 -5.84
C GLY A 31 0.69 -6.88 -4.94
N GLY A 32 1.00 -6.35 -3.77
CA GLY A 32 1.98 -6.93 -2.86
C GLY A 32 3.43 -6.66 -3.25
N GLU A 33 3.70 -5.83 -4.26
CA GLU A 33 5.07 -5.52 -4.65
C GLU A 33 5.80 -4.76 -3.55
N VAL A 34 6.97 -5.22 -3.15
CA VAL A 34 7.84 -4.50 -2.22
C VAL A 34 8.68 -3.50 -2.98
N ILE A 35 8.66 -2.26 -2.48
CA ILE A 35 9.55 -1.19 -2.93
C ILE A 35 10.50 -0.80 -1.81
N GLN A 36 11.76 -0.55 -2.17
CA GLN A 36 12.80 -0.05 -1.30
C GLN A 36 13.18 1.34 -1.75
N MET A 37 13.23 2.28 -0.82
CA MET A 37 13.55 3.68 -1.07
C MET A 37 14.65 4.16 -0.15
N THR A 38 15.35 5.21 -0.56
CA THR A 38 16.24 5.95 0.33
C THR A 38 15.38 6.89 1.18
N ALA A 39 15.47 6.78 2.51
CA ALA A 39 14.85 7.69 3.44
C ALA A 39 15.83 8.81 3.79
N PRO A 40 15.63 10.06 3.35
CA PRO A 40 16.53 11.15 3.73
C PRO A 40 16.45 11.44 5.24
N GLY A 41 17.53 11.36 5.85
CA GLY A 41 18.19 11.56 7.14
C GLY A 41 17.46 12.02 8.38
N THR A 42 16.41 12.82 8.39
CA THR A 42 15.81 13.33 9.64
C THR A 42 14.37 12.90 9.84
N ALA A 43 13.92 12.83 11.09
CA ALA A 43 12.55 12.46 11.43
C ALA A 43 11.50 13.42 10.82
N TRP A 44 11.90 14.64 10.54
CA TRP A 44 11.06 15.67 9.93
C TRP A 44 11.00 15.55 8.40
N GLU A 45 12.10 15.13 7.77
CA GLU A 45 12.19 14.89 6.33
C GLU A 45 11.48 13.59 5.91
N LYS A 46 11.25 12.67 6.83
CA LYS A 46 10.49 11.44 6.58
C LYS A 46 9.03 11.68 6.19
N VAL A 47 8.51 12.85 6.46
CA VAL A 47 7.16 13.27 6.08
C VAL A 47 7.12 13.84 4.66
N MET A 48 8.27 14.13 4.07
CA MET A 48 8.36 14.62 2.70
C MET A 48 8.11 13.50 1.70
N PRO A 49 7.49 13.81 0.55
CA PRO A 49 7.30 12.81 -0.49
C PRO A 49 8.66 12.23 -0.85
N VAL A 50 8.77 10.92 -0.72
CA VAL A 50 9.95 10.19 -1.13
C VAL A 50 10.14 10.45 -2.64
N ASN A 51 11.37 10.69 -3.04
CA ASN A 51 11.67 10.81 -4.47
C ASN A 51 11.36 9.47 -5.16
N MET A 52 10.21 9.39 -5.78
CA MET A 52 9.72 8.19 -6.46
C MET A 52 10.58 7.81 -7.69
N ASN A 53 11.59 8.61 -8.01
CA ASN A 53 12.55 8.31 -9.07
C ASN A 53 13.79 7.55 -8.56
N ASP A 54 13.97 7.44 -7.24
CA ASP A 54 15.11 6.72 -6.62
C ASP A 54 14.59 5.58 -5.75
N PHE A 55 14.01 4.57 -6.39
CA PHE A 55 13.57 3.37 -5.71
C PHE A 55 13.95 2.09 -6.47
N ASP A 56 14.12 1.04 -5.71
CA ASP A 56 14.23 -0.34 -6.17
C ASP A 56 12.93 -1.08 -5.87
N LYS A 57 12.56 -2.05 -6.68
CA LYS A 57 11.30 -2.79 -6.51
C LYS A 57 11.42 -4.25 -6.94
N THR A 58 10.56 -5.10 -6.39
CA THR A 58 10.57 -6.55 -6.62
C THR A 58 10.57 -6.89 -8.11
N SER A 59 9.82 -6.18 -8.95
CA SER A 59 9.72 -6.46 -10.39
C SER A 59 11.01 -6.18 -11.20
N LEU A 60 11.99 -5.51 -10.61
CA LEU A 60 13.32 -5.31 -11.21
C LEU A 60 14.27 -6.49 -10.93
N HIS A 61 13.85 -7.44 -10.10
CA HIS A 61 14.61 -8.63 -9.72
C HIS A 61 13.90 -9.89 -10.19
N GLU A 62 14.64 -11.00 -10.20
CA GLU A 62 14.03 -12.31 -10.42
C GLU A 62 13.20 -12.71 -9.18
N PHE A 63 11.88 -12.68 -9.30
CA PHE A 63 10.95 -13.05 -8.24
C PHE A 63 10.51 -14.51 -8.41
N LYS A 64 11.30 -15.42 -7.88
CA LYS A 64 11.14 -16.87 -8.04
C LYS A 64 10.02 -17.43 -7.17
N THR A 65 9.22 -18.33 -7.72
CA THR A 65 8.34 -19.18 -6.91
C THR A 65 9.18 -20.26 -6.23
N VAL A 66 9.22 -20.23 -4.91
CA VAL A 66 9.92 -21.21 -4.06
C VAL A 66 8.99 -22.37 -3.72
N ARG A 67 7.71 -22.06 -3.50
CA ARG A 67 6.70 -23.03 -3.07
C ARG A 67 5.32 -22.64 -3.56
N ALA A 68 4.52 -23.64 -3.95
CA ALA A 68 3.10 -23.47 -4.24
C ALA A 68 2.33 -24.66 -3.66
N ILE A 69 1.32 -24.39 -2.85
CA ILE A 69 0.50 -25.41 -2.19
C ILE A 69 -0.97 -25.07 -2.35
N GLU A 70 -1.74 -26.09 -2.66
CA GLU A 70 -3.18 -26.06 -2.59
C GLU A 70 -3.67 -26.97 -1.50
N THR A 71 -4.57 -26.45 -0.66
CA THR A 71 -5.30 -27.23 0.35
C THR A 71 -6.81 -27.10 0.11
N PRO A 72 -7.66 -27.86 0.79
CA PRO A 72 -9.11 -27.67 0.70
C PRO A 72 -9.56 -26.24 1.05
N LEU A 73 -8.85 -25.55 1.94
CA LEU A 73 -9.25 -24.24 2.48
C LEU A 73 -8.59 -23.05 1.79
N ARG A 74 -7.34 -23.20 1.28
CA ARG A 74 -6.53 -22.07 0.80
C ARG A 74 -5.52 -22.46 -0.26
N TYR A 75 -5.11 -21.47 -1.04
CA TYR A 75 -3.91 -21.51 -1.86
C TYR A 75 -2.80 -20.76 -1.13
N LEU A 76 -1.58 -21.27 -1.20
CA LEU A 76 -0.38 -20.59 -0.71
C LEU A 76 0.66 -20.59 -1.84
N VAL A 77 1.19 -19.40 -2.13
CA VAL A 77 2.33 -19.22 -3.04
C VAL A 77 3.41 -18.46 -2.29
N GLU A 78 4.59 -19.05 -2.22
CA GLU A 78 5.78 -18.44 -1.61
C GLU A 78 6.76 -18.08 -2.72
N LYS A 79 7.23 -16.84 -2.71
CA LYS A 79 8.15 -16.30 -3.70
C LYS A 79 9.33 -15.62 -3.01
N GLU A 80 10.47 -15.57 -3.71
CA GLU A 80 11.69 -14.97 -3.20
C GLU A 80 12.32 -14.07 -4.25
N ALA A 81 12.81 -12.90 -3.81
CA ALA A 81 13.65 -12.00 -4.60
C ALA A 81 14.88 -11.58 -3.80
N LYS A 82 15.99 -11.38 -4.50
CA LYS A 82 17.23 -10.91 -3.89
C LYS A 82 17.48 -9.46 -4.26
N PHE A 83 17.40 -8.59 -3.27
CA PHE A 83 17.80 -7.20 -3.35
C PHE A 83 19.29 -7.01 -3.01
N SER A 84 19.81 -5.80 -3.21
CA SER A 84 21.22 -5.51 -2.90
C SER A 84 21.55 -5.66 -1.41
N TYR A 85 20.59 -5.38 -0.50
CA TYR A 85 20.82 -5.32 0.94
C TYR A 85 20.08 -6.39 1.74
N PHE A 86 19.21 -7.17 1.10
CA PHE A 86 18.42 -8.21 1.78
C PHE A 86 17.86 -9.23 0.78
N THR A 87 17.34 -10.30 1.31
CA THR A 87 16.50 -11.25 0.58
C THR A 87 15.06 -11.07 1.04
N LEU A 88 14.16 -10.81 0.11
CA LEU A 88 12.72 -10.75 0.35
C LEU A 88 12.13 -12.14 0.15
N ARG A 89 11.35 -12.61 1.12
CA ARG A 89 10.49 -13.78 0.96
C ARG A 89 9.05 -13.39 1.26
N GLU A 90 8.18 -13.58 0.28
CA GLU A 90 6.76 -13.27 0.42
C GLU A 90 5.90 -14.51 0.32
N ARG A 91 4.86 -14.55 1.15
CA ARG A 91 3.82 -15.56 1.11
C ARG A 91 2.48 -14.91 0.80
N PHE A 92 1.84 -15.39 -0.24
CA PHE A 92 0.51 -15.00 -0.68
C PHE A 92 -0.45 -16.14 -0.34
N ILE A 93 -1.37 -15.91 0.57
CA ILE A 93 -2.31 -16.91 1.06
C ILE A 93 -3.71 -16.46 0.71
N LEU A 94 -4.36 -17.14 -0.24
CA LEU A 94 -5.73 -16.87 -0.64
C LEU A 94 -6.67 -17.87 0.02
N ASN A 95 -7.61 -17.36 0.81
CA ASN A 95 -8.70 -18.15 1.38
C ASN A 95 -9.76 -18.44 0.30
N LYS A 96 -10.08 -19.72 0.09
CA LYS A 96 -11.01 -20.16 -0.96
C LYS A 96 -12.46 -19.77 -0.73
N PHE A 97 -12.85 -19.55 0.52
CA PHE A 97 -14.25 -19.30 0.91
C PHE A 97 -14.55 -17.82 1.12
N SER A 98 -13.67 -17.09 1.79
CA SER A 98 -13.86 -15.65 2.03
C SER A 98 -13.35 -14.78 0.88
N GLY A 99 -12.41 -15.28 0.09
CA GLY A 99 -11.69 -14.46 -0.89
C GLY A 99 -10.67 -13.51 -0.25
N GLU A 100 -10.41 -13.67 1.05
CA GLU A 100 -9.38 -12.93 1.77
C GLU A 100 -7.99 -13.31 1.26
N LEU A 101 -7.18 -12.30 1.02
CA LEU A 101 -5.77 -12.44 0.67
C LEU A 101 -4.89 -11.95 1.82
N ILE A 102 -4.07 -12.84 2.34
CA ILE A 102 -3.04 -12.50 3.31
C ILE A 102 -1.71 -12.43 2.57
N VAL A 103 -0.97 -11.35 2.76
CA VAL A 103 0.39 -11.17 2.24
C VAL A 103 1.33 -11.00 3.44
N GLU A 104 2.28 -11.91 3.53
CA GLU A 104 3.34 -11.87 4.54
C GLU A 104 4.66 -11.59 3.84
N ALA A 105 5.41 -10.58 4.29
CA ALA A 105 6.72 -10.25 3.79
C ALA A 105 7.77 -10.46 4.89
N ASP A 106 8.80 -11.22 4.57
CA ASP A 106 9.91 -11.54 5.45
C ASP A 106 11.21 -11.00 4.84
N VAL A 107 11.86 -10.10 5.56
CA VAL A 107 13.12 -9.48 5.17
C VAL A 107 14.26 -10.24 5.84
N GLN A 108 14.99 -11.02 5.06
CA GLN A 108 16.07 -11.89 5.51
C GLN A 108 17.44 -11.36 5.09
N ASN A 109 18.48 -11.70 5.83
CA ASN A 109 19.87 -11.37 5.51
C ASN A 109 20.12 -9.87 5.29
N TRP A 110 19.47 -9.02 6.07
CA TRP A 110 19.70 -7.58 6.03
C TRP A 110 21.16 -7.24 6.36
N THR A 111 21.81 -6.48 5.47
CA THR A 111 23.25 -6.17 5.61
C THR A 111 23.55 -4.99 6.55
N GLY A 112 22.53 -4.41 7.18
CA GLY A 112 22.68 -3.26 8.08
C GLY A 112 22.73 -1.89 7.37
N GLU A 113 22.33 -1.83 6.10
CA GLU A 113 22.27 -0.55 5.36
C GLU A 113 21.31 0.43 6.04
N LYS A 114 21.78 1.68 6.17
CA LYS A 114 21.03 2.73 6.88
C LYS A 114 20.15 3.54 5.93
N ALA A 115 19.19 4.27 6.51
CA ALA A 115 18.32 5.19 5.80
C ALA A 115 17.56 4.53 4.62
N ARG A 116 17.02 3.34 4.85
CA ARG A 116 16.15 2.63 3.91
C ARG A 116 14.73 2.52 4.45
N GLU A 117 13.79 2.71 3.54
CA GLU A 117 12.37 2.51 3.80
C GLU A 117 11.85 1.40 2.88
N LEU A 118 11.06 0.47 3.44
CA LEU A 118 10.42 -0.62 2.72
C LEU A 118 8.90 -0.41 2.79
N ARG A 119 8.23 -0.57 1.66
CA ARG A 119 6.77 -0.53 1.57
C ARG A 119 6.26 -1.68 0.74
N ILE A 120 5.09 -2.20 1.10
CA ILE A 120 4.31 -3.13 0.29
C ILE A 120 3.20 -2.34 -0.38
N VAL A 121 3.09 -2.44 -1.70
CA VAL A 121 2.17 -1.63 -2.50
C VAL A 121 0.98 -2.45 -2.99
N PHE A 122 -0.21 -1.87 -2.93
CA PHE A 122 -1.42 -2.41 -3.53
C PHE A 122 -2.09 -1.34 -4.39
N PRO A 123 -1.91 -1.35 -5.71
CA PRO A 123 -2.52 -0.39 -6.63
C PRO A 123 -3.99 -0.77 -6.85
N VAL A 124 -4.91 -0.13 -6.14
CA VAL A 124 -6.34 -0.44 -6.22
C VAL A 124 -6.96 0.24 -7.43
N ASN A 125 -7.73 -0.52 -8.23
CA ASN A 125 -8.44 -0.02 -9.40
C ASN A 125 -9.74 0.67 -8.99
N LEU A 126 -9.68 1.95 -8.67
CA LEU A 126 -10.81 2.79 -8.28
C LEU A 126 -11.07 3.89 -9.31
N ASP A 127 -12.29 4.40 -9.34
CA ASP A 127 -12.63 5.60 -10.08
C ASP A 127 -12.20 6.88 -9.35
N LYS A 128 -12.32 8.04 -10.02
CA LYS A 128 -11.92 9.34 -9.46
C LYS A 128 -12.78 9.80 -8.27
N SER A 129 -13.95 9.20 -8.08
CA SER A 129 -14.88 9.50 -6.99
C SER A 129 -14.70 8.57 -5.78
N PHE A 130 -13.57 7.89 -5.68
CA PHE A 130 -13.31 6.97 -4.58
C PHE A 130 -13.39 7.66 -3.21
N LYS A 131 -13.74 6.89 -2.21
CA LYS A 131 -13.67 7.26 -0.80
C LYS A 131 -12.63 6.41 -0.11
N ALA A 132 -11.92 7.03 0.82
CA ALA A 132 -10.98 6.36 1.67
C ALA A 132 -11.31 6.66 3.12
N SER A 133 -11.46 5.61 3.92
CA SER A 133 -11.63 5.70 5.36
C SER A 133 -10.48 4.98 6.04
N TYR A 134 -10.00 5.52 7.13
CA TYR A 134 -8.85 4.95 7.82
C TYR A 134 -8.97 5.10 9.34
N GLU A 135 -8.31 4.20 10.02
CA GLU A 135 -8.27 4.20 11.47
C GLU A 135 -7.31 5.25 12.02
N ILE A 136 -7.80 6.00 13.00
CA ILE A 136 -6.99 6.84 13.87
C ILE A 136 -7.17 6.38 15.33
N PRO A 137 -6.32 6.80 16.27
CA PRO A 137 -6.57 6.52 17.68
C PRO A 137 -7.96 6.99 18.09
N PHE A 138 -8.77 6.05 18.61
CA PHE A 138 -10.13 6.24 19.10
C PHE A 138 -11.21 6.54 18.05
N GLY A 139 -10.94 6.35 16.75
CA GLY A 139 -11.97 6.61 15.74
C GLY A 139 -11.60 6.20 14.32
N THR A 140 -12.48 6.62 13.41
CA THR A 140 -12.34 6.45 11.97
C THR A 140 -12.54 7.80 11.29
N VAL A 141 -11.72 8.08 10.30
CA VAL A 141 -11.78 9.32 9.51
C VAL A 141 -12.01 8.97 8.04
N GLU A 142 -12.93 9.68 7.39
CA GLU A 142 -13.06 9.69 5.94
C GLU A 142 -12.20 10.82 5.37
N MET A 143 -11.28 10.46 4.48
CA MET A 143 -10.36 11.40 3.84
C MET A 143 -11.13 12.55 3.15
N GLY A 144 -10.72 13.77 3.43
CA GLY A 144 -11.30 14.99 2.84
C GLY A 144 -12.66 15.41 3.42
N ARG A 145 -13.31 14.59 4.26
CA ARG A 145 -14.58 14.93 4.93
C ARG A 145 -14.40 15.23 6.42
N ASP A 146 -13.74 14.32 7.13
CA ASP A 146 -13.63 14.39 8.59
C ASP A 146 -12.26 14.93 9.03
N GLU A 147 -11.45 15.35 8.09
CA GLU A 147 -10.13 15.93 8.33
C GLU A 147 -10.22 17.42 8.67
N ILE A 148 -9.27 17.93 9.41
CA ILE A 148 -9.20 19.35 9.76
C ILE A 148 -8.95 20.17 8.48
N ASP A 149 -9.84 21.10 8.22
CA ASP A 149 -9.62 22.13 7.21
C ASP A 149 -8.65 23.19 7.75
N TYR A 150 -7.40 23.10 7.37
CA TYR A 150 -6.37 24.04 7.79
C TYR A 150 -6.57 25.45 7.24
N SER A 151 -7.43 25.66 6.24
CA SER A 151 -7.73 27.00 5.70
C SER A 151 -8.48 27.90 6.68
N ILE A 152 -9.12 27.30 7.68
CA ILE A 152 -9.86 28.04 8.72
C ILE A 152 -9.01 28.42 9.94
N LEU A 153 -7.76 27.96 10.01
CA LEU A 153 -6.87 28.30 11.11
C LEU A 153 -6.40 29.77 10.98
N PRO A 154 -6.24 30.49 12.11
CA PRO A 154 -5.72 31.85 12.09
C PRO A 154 -4.35 31.91 11.41
N GLU A 155 -4.08 33.00 10.65
CA GLU A 155 -2.80 33.21 9.94
C GLU A 155 -1.57 33.13 10.88
N ASN A 156 -1.74 33.45 12.16
CA ASN A 156 -0.69 33.39 13.16
C ASN A 156 -0.67 32.07 13.95
N TYR A 157 -1.39 31.06 13.51
CA TYR A 157 -1.34 29.74 14.12
C TYR A 157 -0.01 29.08 13.78
N GLU A 158 0.99 29.34 14.62
CA GLU A 158 2.31 28.69 14.55
C GLU A 158 2.23 27.26 15.05
N CYS A 159 1.61 26.42 14.29
CA CYS A 159 1.77 24.99 14.49
C CYS A 159 3.00 24.55 13.65
N GLN A 160 3.82 23.67 14.22
CA GLN A 160 4.91 23.03 13.48
C GLN A 160 4.42 22.30 12.22
N PHE A 161 3.12 22.26 12.01
CA PHE A 161 2.38 21.68 10.91
C PHE A 161 1.70 22.74 10.02
N ASN A 162 2.17 23.99 10.04
CA ASN A 162 1.65 25.03 9.17
C ASN A 162 1.70 24.55 7.69
N PRO A 163 0.54 24.38 7.04
CA PRO A 163 0.47 23.84 5.69
C PRO A 163 1.19 24.72 4.65
N ASP A 164 1.16 26.05 4.82
CA ASP A 164 1.80 26.96 3.89
C ASP A 164 3.34 26.91 3.99
N LYS A 165 3.86 26.62 5.19
CA LYS A 165 5.30 26.50 5.44
C LYS A 165 5.84 25.13 5.03
N TYR A 166 5.03 24.07 5.10
CA TYR A 166 5.48 22.69 4.89
C TYR A 166 4.78 21.98 3.73
N GLY A 167 4.00 22.69 2.92
CA GLY A 167 3.32 22.14 1.74
C GLY A 167 2.28 21.07 2.05
N ARG A 168 1.65 21.11 3.23
CA ARG A 168 0.73 20.05 3.69
C ARG A 168 -0.68 20.12 3.16
N LYS A 169 -1.08 21.22 2.54
CA LYS A 169 -2.42 21.36 1.97
C LYS A 169 -2.76 20.24 0.98
N ASP A 170 -1.71 19.65 0.40
CA ASP A 170 -1.80 18.66 -0.67
C ASP A 170 -0.95 17.40 -0.40
N LEU A 171 -0.75 17.03 0.87
CA LEU A 171 -0.05 15.77 1.15
C LEU A 171 -0.84 14.61 0.57
N PRO A 172 -0.28 13.87 -0.38
CA PRO A 172 -0.99 12.82 -1.10
C PRO A 172 -1.14 11.54 -0.29
N TYR A 173 -0.75 11.55 0.98
CA TYR A 173 -0.80 10.33 1.81
C TYR A 173 -1.43 10.59 3.18
N ARG A 174 -1.98 9.53 3.75
CA ARG A 174 -2.50 9.45 5.13
C ARG A 174 -1.93 8.23 5.81
N GLU A 175 -1.66 8.35 7.09
CA GLU A 175 -1.18 7.29 7.94
C GLU A 175 -2.33 6.73 8.77
N ALA A 176 -2.57 5.43 8.68
CA ALA A 176 -3.57 4.71 9.44
C ALA A 176 -2.91 3.79 10.47
N VAL A 177 -3.57 3.54 11.58
CA VAL A 177 -2.99 2.71 12.65
C VAL A 177 -2.93 1.25 12.24
N ASN A 178 -4.08 0.61 11.98
CA ASN A 178 -4.12 -0.82 11.65
C ASN A 178 -4.84 -1.11 10.35
N TRP A 179 -5.79 -0.27 9.93
CA TRP A 179 -6.57 -0.54 8.73
C TRP A 179 -6.94 0.71 7.95
N ALA A 180 -7.14 0.51 6.67
CA ALA A 180 -7.72 1.48 5.76
C ALA A 180 -8.66 0.79 4.78
N ASP A 181 -9.79 1.41 4.49
CA ASP A 181 -10.73 1.01 3.46
C ASP A 181 -10.72 2.02 2.33
N VAL A 182 -10.66 1.52 1.11
CA VAL A 182 -10.82 2.32 -0.10
C VAL A 182 -11.93 1.71 -0.95
N SER A 183 -12.88 2.53 -1.37
CA SER A 183 -14.06 2.08 -2.10
C SER A 183 -14.52 3.09 -3.14
N SER A 184 -15.29 2.66 -4.13
CA SER A 184 -15.97 3.55 -5.05
C SER A 184 -16.95 4.48 -4.30
N GLY A 185 -17.20 5.67 -4.84
CA GLY A 185 -17.93 6.73 -4.13
C GLY A 185 -19.35 6.39 -3.68
N ASP A 186 -19.98 5.39 -4.27
CA ASP A 186 -21.33 4.92 -3.90
C ASP A 186 -21.31 3.74 -2.91
N TYR A 187 -20.14 3.28 -2.48
CA TYR A 187 -19.92 2.10 -1.62
C TYR A 187 -20.51 0.77 -2.16
N ARG A 188 -20.96 0.74 -3.39
CA ARG A 188 -21.58 -0.44 -4.01
C ARG A 188 -20.70 -1.13 -5.04
N GLY A 189 -19.67 -0.44 -5.47
CA GLY A 189 -18.79 -0.89 -6.53
C GLY A 189 -17.56 -1.65 -6.04
N LYS A 190 -16.42 -1.17 -6.44
CA LYS A 190 -15.12 -1.71 -6.12
C LYS A 190 -14.65 -1.21 -4.77
N GLY A 191 -13.88 -2.00 -4.06
CA GLY A 191 -13.25 -1.59 -2.83
C GLY A 191 -12.33 -2.66 -2.27
N CYS A 192 -11.44 -2.23 -1.42
CA CYS A 192 -10.55 -3.08 -0.65
C CYS A 192 -10.43 -2.56 0.79
N LEU A 193 -10.53 -3.47 1.73
CA LEU A 193 -10.14 -3.23 3.11
C LEU A 193 -8.72 -3.80 3.30
N PHE A 194 -7.82 -2.95 3.73
CA PHE A 194 -6.46 -3.31 4.12
C PHE A 194 -6.36 -3.33 5.64
N ALA A 195 -5.88 -4.43 6.19
CA ALA A 195 -5.53 -4.53 7.60
C ALA A 195 -4.08 -5.00 7.71
N SER A 196 -3.33 -4.40 8.62
CA SER A 196 -1.90 -4.66 8.78
C SER A 196 -1.51 -4.62 10.25
N ASP A 197 -0.50 -5.38 10.61
CA ASP A 197 0.24 -5.25 11.88
C ASP A 197 1.28 -4.13 11.84
N MET A 198 1.36 -3.43 10.71
CA MET A 198 2.20 -2.25 10.47
C MET A 198 1.34 -1.07 10.06
N THR A 199 1.91 0.13 10.11
CA THR A 199 1.22 1.35 9.65
C THR A 199 0.81 1.25 8.19
N VAL A 200 -0.47 1.53 7.92
CA VAL A 200 -1.01 1.61 6.55
C VAL A 200 -0.89 3.04 6.06
N HIS A 201 -0.36 3.21 4.86
CA HIS A 201 -0.29 4.50 4.19
C HIS A 201 -1.21 4.51 2.97
N LEU A 202 -2.12 5.47 2.92
CA LEU A 202 -2.94 5.73 1.75
C LEU A 202 -2.27 6.77 0.86
N PHE A 203 -2.08 6.44 -0.41
CA PHE A 203 -1.58 7.37 -1.41
C PHE A 203 -2.64 7.63 -2.46
N ARG A 204 -2.82 8.90 -2.78
CA ARG A 204 -3.58 9.34 -3.94
C ARG A 204 -2.60 9.70 -5.04
N ASP A 205 -2.62 8.97 -6.15
CA ASP A 205 -1.89 9.33 -7.36
C ASP A 205 -2.81 10.18 -8.25
N GLU A 206 -2.51 11.47 -8.37
CA GLU A 206 -3.27 12.41 -9.20
C GLU A 206 -2.81 12.44 -10.66
N THR A 207 -1.78 11.65 -11.00
CA THR A 207 -1.17 11.65 -12.34
C THR A 207 -1.77 10.61 -13.30
N THR A 208 -2.83 9.91 -12.89
CA THR A 208 -3.56 8.95 -13.72
C THR A 208 -4.93 9.43 -14.12
#